data_60f6715c8fe9f3d5c9341ccddb172f06
#
_entry.id   60f6715c8fe9f3d5c9341ccddb172f06
#
_cell.length_a   1.000
_cell.length_b   1.000
_cell.length_c   1.000
_cell.angle_alpha   90.00
_cell.angle_beta   90.00
_cell.angle_gamma   90.00
#
_symmetry.space_group_name_H-M   'P 1'
#
loop_
_entity.id
_entity.type
_entity.pdbx_description
1 polymer ?
#
loop_
_entity_poly.entity_id
_entity_poly.type
_entity_poly.pdbx_seq_one_letter_code
_entity_poly.pdbx_strand_id
1 'polypeptide(L)'
;AFKSVVAVNKGAIAAEARYEIANSWFAVNRLSDAEKAAFEVINKSGSYDYWVTKAYILLGDIYFRQKDYFNAKATFQSVVENSLNMELKNEAQRKLDQVIAEEGNNSKVQK
;
A
#
# COMPACT_ATOMS: atom_id res chain seq x y z
N ALA A 1 26.06 -17.69 -13.74
CA ALA A 1 24.93 -17.97 -12.87
C ALA A 1 24.66 -16.81 -11.93
N PHE A 2 25.67 -16.31 -11.25
CA PHE A 2 25.52 -15.20 -10.33
C PHE A 2 25.04 -13.94 -11.04
N LYS A 3 25.63 -13.64 -12.19
CA LYS A 3 25.24 -12.48 -12.99
C LYS A 3 23.81 -12.60 -13.50
N SER A 4 23.41 -13.81 -13.87
CA SER A 4 22.04 -14.05 -14.34
C SER A 4 21.03 -13.80 -13.24
N VAL A 5 21.32 -14.22 -12.01
CA VAL A 5 20.43 -14.01 -10.89
C VAL A 5 20.26 -12.50 -10.63
N VAL A 6 21.38 -11.76 -10.63
CA VAL A 6 21.34 -10.31 -10.43
C VAL A 6 20.54 -9.64 -11.54
N ALA A 7 20.79 -10.04 -12.80
CA ALA A 7 20.07 -9.44 -13.93
C ALA A 7 18.57 -9.73 -13.86
N VAL A 8 18.20 -10.96 -13.52
CA VAL A 8 16.79 -11.35 -13.42
C VAL A 8 16.07 -10.55 -12.32
N ASN A 9 16.77 -10.32 -11.20
CA ASN A 9 16.18 -9.66 -10.05
C ASN A 9 16.28 -8.14 -10.08
N LYS A 10 16.93 -7.58 -11.10
CA LYS A 10 17.16 -6.13 -11.17
C LYS A 10 15.87 -5.33 -11.11
N GLY A 11 14.87 -5.76 -11.86
CA GLY A 11 13.55 -5.08 -11.86
C GLY A 11 12.85 -5.21 -10.52
N ALA A 12 12.95 -6.39 -9.89
CA ALA A 12 12.34 -6.61 -8.58
C ALA A 12 13.04 -5.77 -7.51
N ILE A 13 14.38 -5.67 -7.60
CA ILE A 13 15.15 -4.82 -6.68
C ILE A 13 14.72 -3.36 -6.83
N ALA A 14 14.51 -2.90 -8.07
CA ALA A 14 14.06 -1.54 -8.32
C ALA A 14 12.66 -1.31 -7.76
N ALA A 15 11.76 -2.30 -7.90
CA ALA A 15 10.42 -2.22 -7.36
C ALA A 15 10.45 -2.11 -5.83
N GLU A 16 11.27 -2.95 -5.20
CA GLU A 16 11.45 -2.90 -3.76
C GLU A 16 12.00 -1.55 -3.31
N ALA A 17 13.00 -1.03 -4.01
CA ALA A 17 13.61 0.25 -3.68
C ALA A 17 12.59 1.38 -3.76
N ARG A 18 11.74 1.38 -4.79
CA ARG A 18 10.68 2.38 -4.93
C ARG A 18 9.68 2.29 -3.78
N TYR A 19 9.32 1.07 -3.39
CA TYR A 19 8.41 0.88 -2.27
C TYR A 19 9.04 1.38 -0.97
N GLU A 20 10.31 1.08 -0.73
CA GLU A 20 10.99 1.52 0.49
C GLU A 20 11.08 3.04 0.58
N ILE A 21 11.25 3.72 -0.56
CA ILE A 21 11.22 5.19 -0.60
C ILE A 21 9.84 5.69 -0.15
N ALA A 22 8.78 5.10 -0.70
CA ALA A 22 7.42 5.48 -0.33
C ALA A 22 7.17 5.26 1.16
N ASN A 23 7.60 4.10 1.66
CA ASN A 23 7.44 3.75 3.06
C ASN A 23 8.23 4.71 3.98
N SER A 24 9.41 5.15 3.53
CA SER A 24 10.21 6.11 4.28
C SER A 24 9.51 7.46 4.42
N TRP A 25 8.89 7.95 3.35
CA TRP A 25 8.10 9.19 3.41
C TRP A 25 6.94 9.03 4.39
N PHE A 26 6.27 7.89 4.34
CA PHE A 26 5.16 7.60 5.25
C PHE A 26 5.64 7.60 6.70
N ALA A 27 6.80 6.99 6.97
CA ALA A 27 7.34 6.88 8.32
C ALA A 27 7.61 8.24 8.95
N VAL A 28 8.01 9.23 8.13
CA VAL A 28 8.24 10.60 8.63
C VAL A 28 7.02 11.49 8.45
N ASN A 29 5.88 10.89 8.17
CA ASN A 29 4.60 11.58 8.05
C ASN A 29 4.53 12.59 6.90
N ARG A 30 5.35 12.38 5.87
CA ARG A 30 5.30 13.18 4.64
C ARG A 30 4.30 12.50 3.70
N LEU A 31 3.01 12.66 3.99
CA LEU A 31 1.96 11.85 3.35
C LEU A 31 1.80 12.15 1.87
N SER A 32 1.93 13.40 1.46
CA SER A 32 1.84 13.77 0.05
C SER A 32 2.97 13.15 -0.76
N ASP A 33 4.19 13.19 -0.23
CA ASP A 33 5.36 12.59 -0.88
C ASP A 33 5.25 11.07 -0.90
N ALA A 34 4.74 10.49 0.19
CA ALA A 34 4.52 9.05 0.27
C ALA A 34 3.50 8.59 -0.78
N GLU A 35 2.43 9.34 -0.98
CA GLU A 35 1.41 9.03 -1.98
C GLU A 35 2.00 9.03 -3.38
N LYS A 36 2.75 10.07 -3.72
CA LYS A 36 3.41 10.15 -5.03
C LYS A 36 4.36 8.99 -5.25
N ALA A 37 5.15 8.66 -4.22
CA ALA A 37 6.12 7.57 -4.33
C ALA A 37 5.42 6.22 -4.45
N ALA A 38 4.30 6.02 -3.77
CA ALA A 38 3.52 4.78 -3.89
C ALA A 38 2.95 4.63 -5.30
N PHE A 39 2.46 5.71 -5.90
CA PHE A 39 2.00 5.67 -7.29
C PHE A 39 3.14 5.36 -8.26
N GLU A 40 4.37 5.80 -7.95
CA GLU A 40 5.51 5.42 -8.78
C GLU A 40 5.76 3.92 -8.78
N VAL A 41 5.61 3.26 -7.63
CA VAL A 41 5.71 1.80 -7.57
C VAL A 41 4.70 1.18 -8.52
N ILE A 42 3.45 1.62 -8.45
CA ILE A 42 2.38 1.07 -9.26
C ILE A 42 2.64 1.29 -10.74
N ASN A 43 3.03 2.50 -11.10
CA ASN A 43 3.19 2.87 -12.52
C ASN A 43 4.47 2.32 -13.13
N LYS A 44 5.57 2.29 -12.39
CA LYS A 44 6.87 1.89 -12.93
C LYS A 44 7.22 0.44 -12.67
N SER A 45 6.56 -0.21 -11.72
CA SER A 45 6.84 -1.58 -11.34
C SER A 45 5.62 -2.48 -11.50
N GLY A 46 4.74 -2.16 -12.44
CA GLY A 46 3.44 -2.81 -12.61
C GLY A 46 3.48 -4.31 -12.84
N SER A 47 4.62 -4.85 -13.36
CA SER A 47 4.75 -6.31 -13.53
C SER A 47 5.14 -7.04 -12.24
N TYR A 48 5.46 -6.33 -11.17
CA TYR A 48 5.91 -6.94 -9.92
C TYR A 48 4.77 -6.88 -8.91
N ASP A 49 3.84 -7.80 -9.07
CA ASP A 49 2.56 -7.84 -8.37
C ASP A 49 2.69 -7.70 -6.85
N TYR A 50 3.69 -8.36 -6.26
CA TYR A 50 3.90 -8.27 -4.83
C TYR A 50 4.13 -6.81 -4.38
N TRP A 51 5.05 -6.12 -5.07
CA TRP A 51 5.39 -4.74 -4.68
C TRP A 51 4.28 -3.76 -5.01
N VAL A 52 3.57 -3.98 -6.12
CA VAL A 52 2.40 -3.18 -6.47
C VAL A 52 1.32 -3.33 -5.40
N THR A 53 1.06 -4.55 -4.96
CA THR A 53 0.07 -4.80 -3.91
C THR A 53 0.48 -4.14 -2.61
N LYS A 54 1.76 -4.23 -2.24
CA LYS A 54 2.25 -3.57 -1.04
C LYS A 54 2.09 -2.04 -1.14
N ALA A 55 2.29 -1.48 -2.34
CA ALA A 55 2.09 -0.05 -2.54
C ALA A 55 0.62 0.35 -2.38
N TYR A 56 -0.31 -0.50 -2.83
CA TYR A 56 -1.73 -0.24 -2.61
C TYR A 56 -2.07 -0.28 -1.12
N ILE A 57 -1.51 -1.23 -0.37
CA ILE A 57 -1.74 -1.28 1.07
C ILE A 57 -1.19 -0.01 1.74
N LEU A 58 -0.01 0.43 1.30
CA LEU A 58 0.56 1.67 1.82
C LEU A 58 -0.33 2.87 1.50
N LEU A 59 -0.89 2.92 0.28
CA LEU A 59 -1.83 3.99 -0.07
C LEU A 59 -3.04 3.99 0.86
N GLY A 60 -3.56 2.81 1.17
CA GLY A 60 -4.65 2.70 2.13
C GLY A 60 -4.27 3.26 3.49
N ASP A 61 -3.06 2.96 3.95
CA ASP A 61 -2.54 3.50 5.20
C ASP A 61 -2.41 5.02 5.16
N ILE A 62 -1.97 5.56 4.01
CA ILE A 62 -1.83 6.99 3.83
C ILE A 62 -3.20 7.67 3.92
N TYR A 63 -4.17 7.14 3.20
CA TYR A 63 -5.53 7.69 3.24
C TYR A 63 -6.11 7.61 4.66
N PHE A 64 -5.88 6.50 5.34
CA PHE A 64 -6.34 6.34 6.72
C PHE A 64 -5.72 7.39 7.63
N ARG A 65 -4.42 7.64 7.49
CA ARG A 65 -3.71 8.66 8.28
C ARG A 65 -4.27 10.05 8.01
N GLN A 66 -4.71 10.30 6.78
CA GLN A 66 -5.32 11.57 6.38
C GLN A 66 -6.79 11.65 6.81
N LYS A 67 -7.32 10.59 7.41
CA LYS A 67 -8.72 10.46 7.79
C LYS A 67 -9.67 10.44 6.59
N ASP A 68 -9.13 10.05 5.45
CA ASP A 68 -9.90 9.83 4.24
C ASP A 68 -10.37 8.38 4.24
N TYR A 69 -11.39 8.13 5.03
CA TYR A 69 -11.86 6.75 5.26
C TYR A 69 -12.49 6.14 4.00
N PHE A 70 -13.12 6.96 3.19
CA PHE A 70 -13.71 6.48 1.95
C PHE A 70 -12.66 5.86 1.03
N ASN A 71 -11.58 6.59 0.76
CA ASN A 71 -10.52 6.09 -0.10
C ASN A 71 -9.70 4.98 0.56
N ALA A 72 -9.53 5.04 1.87
CA ALA A 72 -8.82 3.99 2.59
C ALA A 72 -9.58 2.66 2.46
N LYS A 73 -10.91 2.68 2.68
CA LYS A 73 -11.74 1.48 2.55
C LYS A 73 -11.70 0.94 1.12
N ALA A 74 -11.87 1.82 0.15
CA ALA A 74 -11.88 1.39 -1.25
C ALA A 74 -10.57 0.74 -1.64
N THR A 75 -9.45 1.30 -1.17
CA THR A 75 -8.13 0.80 -1.50
C THR A 75 -7.88 -0.57 -0.87
N PHE A 76 -8.18 -0.72 0.43
CA PHE A 76 -8.01 -2.01 1.10
C PHE A 76 -8.97 -3.05 0.54
N GLN A 77 -10.19 -2.68 0.24
CA GLN A 77 -11.17 -3.59 -0.34
C GLN A 77 -10.69 -4.13 -1.68
N SER A 78 -10.10 -3.28 -2.50
CA SER A 78 -9.55 -3.67 -3.80
C SER A 78 -8.48 -4.74 -3.63
N VAL A 79 -7.60 -4.59 -2.64
CA VAL A 79 -6.56 -5.59 -2.36
C VAL A 79 -7.19 -6.90 -1.91
N VAL A 80 -8.17 -6.83 -1.01
CA VAL A 80 -8.85 -8.03 -0.52
C VAL A 80 -9.48 -8.81 -1.67
N GLU A 81 -10.07 -8.11 -2.62
CA GLU A 81 -10.78 -8.75 -3.73
C GLU A 81 -9.86 -9.27 -4.83
N ASN A 82 -8.71 -8.64 -5.02
CA ASN A 82 -7.89 -8.92 -6.20
C ASN A 82 -6.55 -9.59 -5.92
N SER A 83 -6.06 -9.55 -4.68
CA SER A 83 -4.75 -10.11 -4.40
C SER A 83 -4.78 -11.64 -4.37
N LEU A 84 -3.80 -12.25 -5.00
CA LEU A 84 -3.59 -13.69 -4.94
C LEU A 84 -2.65 -14.08 -3.81
N ASN A 85 -1.99 -13.11 -3.20
CA ASN A 85 -1.09 -13.36 -2.06
C ASN A 85 -1.92 -13.34 -0.78
N MET A 86 -2.05 -14.49 -0.13
CA MET A 86 -2.90 -14.62 1.04
C MET A 86 -2.44 -13.75 2.21
N GLU A 87 -1.13 -13.61 2.38
CA GLU A 87 -0.58 -12.81 3.46
C GLU A 87 -0.95 -11.34 3.30
N LEU A 88 -0.80 -10.82 2.07
CA LEU A 88 -1.14 -9.42 1.78
C LEU A 88 -2.65 -9.22 1.82
N LYS A 89 -3.40 -10.19 1.34
CA LYS A 89 -4.85 -10.14 1.39
C LYS A 89 -5.34 -10.06 2.84
N ASN A 90 -4.77 -10.89 3.72
CA ASN A 90 -5.13 -10.90 5.13
C ASN A 90 -4.73 -9.59 5.81
N GLU A 91 -3.58 -9.04 5.46
CA GLU A 91 -3.14 -7.75 5.99
C GLU A 91 -4.12 -6.66 5.61
N ALA A 92 -4.52 -6.62 4.34
CA ALA A 92 -5.49 -5.63 3.85
C ALA A 92 -6.84 -5.78 4.54
N GLN A 93 -7.26 -7.03 4.79
CA GLN A 93 -8.54 -7.28 5.46
C GLN A 93 -8.51 -6.74 6.90
N ARG A 94 -7.42 -6.98 7.63
CA ARG A 94 -7.30 -6.46 8.99
C ARG A 94 -7.34 -4.93 9.00
N LYS A 95 -6.67 -4.30 8.04
CA LYS A 95 -6.65 -2.85 7.94
C LYS A 95 -7.99 -2.30 7.52
N LEU A 96 -8.69 -2.99 6.62
CA LEU A 96 -10.04 -2.61 6.22
C LEU A 96 -10.97 -2.61 7.44
N ASP A 97 -10.92 -3.67 8.23
CA ASP A 97 -11.75 -3.77 9.44
C ASP A 97 -11.43 -2.64 10.41
N GLN A 98 -10.18 -2.27 10.52
CA GLN A 98 -9.74 -1.17 11.38
C GLN A 98 -10.29 0.17 10.91
N VAL A 99 -10.29 0.41 9.60
CA VAL A 99 -10.83 1.64 9.04
C VAL A 99 -12.34 1.72 9.31
N ILE A 100 -13.04 0.63 9.10
CA ILE A 100 -14.49 0.58 9.33
C ILE A 100 -14.82 0.87 10.79
N ALA A 101 -14.06 0.30 11.71
CA ALA A 101 -14.25 0.53 13.14
C ALA A 101 -14.00 1.99 13.50
N GLU A 102 -12.92 2.58 12.96
CA GLU A 102 -12.57 3.96 13.25
C GLU A 102 -13.61 4.92 12.67
N GLU A 103 -14.07 4.65 11.45
CA GLU A 103 -15.09 5.46 10.82
C GLU A 103 -16.39 5.44 11.64
N GLY A 104 -16.76 4.27 12.15
CA GLY A 104 -17.93 4.14 13.01
C GLY A 104 -17.80 4.93 14.30
N ASN A 105 -16.61 4.88 14.91
CA ASN A 105 -16.34 5.64 16.13
C ASN A 105 -16.42 7.15 15.89
N ASN A 106 -15.88 7.61 14.77
CA ASN A 106 -15.92 9.03 14.44
C ASN A 106 -17.36 9.50 14.19
N SER A 107 -18.17 8.67 13.54
CA SER A 107 -19.56 8.99 13.30
C SER A 107 -20.33 9.13 14.63
N LYS A 108 -20.03 8.26 15.58
CA LYS A 108 -20.66 8.33 16.90
C LYS A 108 -20.24 9.59 17.65
N VAL A 109 -18.97 9.93 17.55
CA VAL A 109 -18.45 11.12 18.25
C VAL A 109 -19.07 12.39 17.69
N GLN A 110 -19.31 12.42 16.39
CA GLN A 110 -19.87 13.61 15.74
C GLN A 110 -21.35 13.83 16.06
N LYS A 111 -22.01 12.85 16.58
CA LYS A 111 -23.39 13.02 17.01
C LYS A 111 -23.46 13.69 18.35
#